data_4517f811464d41737b48a5ef162003b0
#
_entry.id   4517f811464d41737b48a5ef162003b0
#
_cell.length_a   1.000
_cell.length_b   1.000
_cell.length_c   1.000
_cell.angle_alpha   90.00
_cell.angle_beta   90.00
_cell.angle_gamma   90.00
#
_symmetry.space_group_name_H-M   'P 1'
#
loop_
_entity.id
_entity.type
_entity.pdbx_description
1 polymer ?
#
loop_
_entity_poly.entity_id
_entity_poly.type
_entity_poly.pdbx_seq_one_letter_code
_entity_poly.pdbx_strand_id
1 'polypeptide(L)'
;MKIFYLLSSFFFLSACASLPIPPASTVNPGEMLYQEQFEDNTTGWARISNDNGIMDYDDGGYRILVRQPKLNIWSTSEKDFRDVRVEADVIKLHGPDENRMGLICRYQGGDYYFFVISNDGYYVIGKFIGGLTLLLGQSEMQASNAIQAGTMNHLRADCIGDRLTFYINFTEVASATDPDFPSGDVGLIAGSFTEPGVDVLFDNFVVLQP
;
A
#
# COMPACT_ATOMS: atom_id res chain seq x y z
N MET A 1 -19.05 78.23 -39.48
CA MET A 1 -18.23 77.10 -39.84
C MET A 1 -18.33 76.09 -38.65
N LYS A 2 -19.22 75.11 -38.77
CA LYS A 2 -19.50 74.10 -37.67
C LYS A 2 -18.69 72.85 -38.00
N ILE A 3 -17.79 72.47 -37.07
CA ILE A 3 -16.96 71.26 -37.18
C ILE A 3 -17.70 70.12 -36.45
N PHE A 4 -18.06 69.11 -37.17
CA PHE A 4 -18.65 67.83 -36.66
C PHE A 4 -17.48 66.94 -36.29
N TYR A 5 -17.41 66.51 -34.99
CA TYR A 5 -16.54 65.42 -34.56
C TYR A 5 -17.31 64.11 -34.64
N LEU A 6 -16.82 63.18 -35.48
CA LEU A 6 -17.28 61.82 -35.55
C LEU A 6 -16.57 61.01 -34.45
N LEU A 7 -17.34 60.52 -33.46
CA LEU A 7 -16.83 59.56 -32.45
C LEU A 7 -16.93 58.14 -33.04
N SER A 8 -15.78 57.53 -33.30
CA SER A 8 -15.69 56.12 -33.73
C SER A 8 -15.59 55.25 -32.48
N SER A 9 -16.66 54.46 -32.17
CA SER A 9 -16.66 53.47 -31.11
C SER A 9 -16.01 52.18 -31.60
N PHE A 10 -14.83 51.84 -31.08
CA PHE A 10 -14.20 50.53 -31.26
C PHE A 10 -14.81 49.55 -30.28
N PHE A 11 -15.56 48.56 -30.80
CA PHE A 11 -16.01 47.37 -30.05
C PHE A 11 -14.87 46.35 -30.01
N PHE A 12 -14.26 46.15 -28.85
CA PHE A 12 -13.37 44.98 -28.62
C PHE A 12 -14.20 43.75 -28.37
N LEU A 13 -14.24 42.85 -29.33
CA LEU A 13 -14.72 41.48 -29.14
C LEU A 13 -13.65 40.67 -28.35
N SER A 14 -13.91 40.46 -27.07
CA SER A 14 -13.10 39.54 -26.25
C SER A 14 -13.44 38.10 -26.65
N ALA A 15 -12.61 37.48 -27.49
CA ALA A 15 -12.69 36.04 -27.78
C ALA A 15 -12.11 35.27 -26.58
N CYS A 16 -12.98 34.65 -25.77
CA CYS A 16 -12.56 33.64 -24.80
C CYS A 16 -12.08 32.41 -25.58
N ALA A 17 -10.77 32.28 -25.76
CA ALA A 17 -10.17 31.04 -26.22
C ALA A 17 -10.26 30.01 -25.09
N SER A 18 -11.15 29.01 -25.20
CA SER A 18 -11.14 27.82 -24.35
C SER A 18 -9.85 27.05 -24.61
N LEU A 19 -9.01 26.92 -23.59
CA LEU A 19 -7.83 26.07 -23.65
C LEU A 19 -8.29 24.62 -23.87
N PRO A 20 -7.62 23.85 -24.73
CA PRO A 20 -7.94 22.45 -24.92
C PRO A 20 -7.71 21.71 -23.59
N ILE A 21 -8.73 21.02 -23.09
CA ILE A 21 -8.62 20.09 -21.95
C ILE A 21 -7.69 18.97 -22.42
N PRO A 22 -6.56 18.70 -21.75
CA PRO A 22 -5.72 17.58 -22.11
C PRO A 22 -6.55 16.28 -22.04
N PRO A 23 -6.36 15.33 -22.97
CA PRO A 23 -7.07 14.05 -22.92
C PRO A 23 -6.80 13.40 -21.57
N ALA A 24 -7.84 12.90 -20.90
CA ALA A 24 -7.69 12.08 -19.72
C ALA A 24 -6.72 10.95 -20.04
N SER A 25 -5.68 10.78 -19.23
CA SER A 25 -4.76 9.65 -19.35
C SER A 25 -5.59 8.37 -19.24
N THR A 26 -5.66 7.60 -20.31
CA THR A 26 -6.26 6.27 -20.29
C THR A 26 -5.29 5.36 -19.57
N VAL A 27 -5.44 5.20 -18.27
CA VAL A 27 -4.68 4.21 -17.51
C VAL A 27 -5.31 2.84 -17.81
N ASN A 28 -4.51 1.90 -18.26
CA ASN A 28 -5.00 0.57 -18.64
C ASN A 28 -4.97 -0.36 -17.42
N PRO A 29 -6.01 -1.18 -17.16
CA PRO A 29 -5.96 -2.19 -16.13
C PRO A 29 -4.73 -3.11 -16.30
N GLY A 30 -4.03 -3.37 -15.20
CA GLY A 30 -2.79 -4.16 -15.19
C GLY A 30 -1.53 -3.39 -15.59
N GLU A 31 -1.62 -2.08 -15.89
CA GLU A 31 -0.43 -1.26 -16.11
C GLU A 31 0.41 -1.17 -14.83
N MET A 32 1.73 -1.37 -14.98
CA MET A 32 2.67 -1.30 -13.86
C MET A 32 2.88 0.17 -13.47
N LEU A 33 2.51 0.53 -12.25
CA LEU A 33 2.68 1.86 -11.67
C LEU A 33 4.01 1.99 -10.93
N TYR A 34 4.45 0.91 -10.27
CA TYR A 34 5.70 0.83 -9.53
C TYR A 34 6.12 -0.62 -9.34
N GLN A 35 7.43 -0.87 -9.29
CA GLN A 35 8.01 -2.18 -9.01
C GLN A 35 9.27 -2.02 -8.18
N GLU A 36 9.49 -2.98 -7.26
CA GLU A 36 10.70 -3.12 -6.47
C GLU A 36 11.07 -4.59 -6.35
N GLN A 37 12.29 -4.93 -6.76
CA GLN A 37 12.83 -6.30 -6.71
C GLN A 37 13.88 -6.47 -5.60
N PHE A 38 14.19 -5.40 -4.88
CA PHE A 38 15.15 -5.36 -3.77
C PHE A 38 16.55 -5.91 -4.09
N GLU A 39 16.90 -6.01 -5.37
CA GLU A 39 18.23 -6.50 -5.82
C GLU A 39 19.37 -5.57 -5.40
N ASP A 40 19.08 -4.27 -5.26
CA ASP A 40 20.02 -3.27 -4.77
C ASP A 40 19.36 -2.30 -3.78
N ASN A 41 20.16 -1.53 -3.06
CA ASN A 41 19.70 -0.64 -1.99
C ASN A 41 19.55 0.83 -2.44
N THR A 42 19.31 1.08 -3.71
CA THR A 42 19.28 2.44 -4.28
C THR A 42 17.87 3.01 -4.41
N THR A 43 16.85 2.23 -4.21
CA THR A 43 15.44 2.57 -4.50
C THR A 43 14.72 3.36 -3.41
N GLY A 44 15.38 3.59 -2.27
CA GLY A 44 14.91 4.53 -1.23
C GLY A 44 14.04 3.92 -0.14
N TRP A 45 13.84 2.59 -0.10
CA TRP A 45 13.17 1.94 1.03
C TRP A 45 13.95 2.13 2.34
N ALA A 46 13.22 2.26 3.45
CA ALA A 46 13.82 2.57 4.74
C ALA A 46 14.87 1.54 5.17
N ARG A 47 16.01 2.03 5.67
CA ARG A 47 17.07 1.20 6.24
C ARG A 47 17.26 1.58 7.69
N ILE A 48 16.82 0.71 8.61
CA ILE A 48 16.80 0.96 10.04
C ILE A 48 17.35 -0.28 10.76
N SER A 49 18.21 -0.03 11.74
CA SER A 49 18.64 -1.06 12.70
C SER A 49 18.73 -0.43 14.09
N ASN A 50 17.81 -0.86 14.98
CA ASN A 50 17.71 -0.36 16.33
C ASN A 50 17.13 -1.43 17.29
N ASP A 51 16.80 -1.05 18.51
CA ASP A 51 16.25 -1.97 19.52
C ASP A 51 14.85 -2.50 19.17
N ASN A 52 14.11 -1.82 18.30
CA ASN A 52 12.79 -2.27 17.85
C ASN A 52 12.89 -3.32 16.73
N GLY A 53 13.93 -3.24 15.89
CA GLY A 53 14.09 -4.19 14.81
C GLY A 53 15.07 -3.76 13.73
N ILE A 54 14.99 -4.47 12.61
CA ILE A 54 15.73 -4.19 11.38
C ILE A 54 14.72 -4.07 10.25
N MET A 55 14.94 -3.10 9.38
CA MET A 55 14.41 -3.04 8.02
C MET A 55 15.61 -2.77 7.10
N ASP A 56 15.90 -3.68 6.19
CA ASP A 56 17.05 -3.54 5.27
C ASP A 56 16.88 -4.48 4.07
N TYR A 57 17.62 -4.20 3.02
CA TYR A 57 17.82 -5.12 1.90
C TYR A 57 18.69 -6.28 2.36
N ASP A 58 18.30 -7.50 2.03
CA ASP A 58 19.00 -8.72 2.45
C ASP A 58 18.79 -9.83 1.40
N ASP A 59 19.88 -10.31 0.79
CA ASP A 59 19.91 -11.43 -0.15
C ASP A 59 18.88 -11.35 -1.31
N GLY A 60 18.76 -10.17 -1.93
CA GLY A 60 17.84 -9.93 -3.04
C GLY A 60 16.37 -9.78 -2.62
N GLY A 61 16.09 -9.50 -1.35
CA GLY A 61 14.77 -9.20 -0.82
C GLY A 61 14.81 -8.05 0.18
N TYR A 62 13.67 -7.75 0.78
CA TYR A 62 13.54 -6.75 1.83
C TYR A 62 13.16 -7.42 3.15
N ARG A 63 14.11 -7.42 4.08
CA ARG A 63 13.96 -8.07 5.38
C ARG A 63 13.39 -7.14 6.42
N ILE A 64 12.41 -7.64 7.19
CA ILE A 64 11.88 -6.98 8.37
C ILE A 64 12.01 -7.94 9.56
N LEU A 65 12.86 -7.56 10.54
CA LEU A 65 13.01 -8.27 11.82
C LEU A 65 12.41 -7.43 12.96
N VAL A 66 11.39 -7.95 13.64
CA VAL A 66 10.73 -7.31 14.78
C VAL A 66 11.27 -7.88 16.09
N ARG A 67 12.03 -7.07 16.84
CA ARG A 67 12.71 -7.51 18.08
C ARG A 67 11.90 -7.35 19.35
N GLN A 68 10.82 -6.58 19.31
CA GLN A 68 9.99 -6.29 20.49
C GLN A 68 8.62 -6.99 20.37
N PRO A 69 8.02 -7.44 21.48
CA PRO A 69 6.65 -7.96 21.48
C PRO A 69 5.64 -6.84 21.25
N LYS A 70 4.48 -7.18 20.68
CA LYS A 70 3.34 -6.27 20.44
C LYS A 70 3.69 -5.05 19.59
N LEU A 71 4.66 -5.20 18.69
CA LEU A 71 5.14 -4.15 17.82
C LEU A 71 4.87 -4.50 16.36
N ASN A 72 4.46 -3.52 15.57
CA ASN A 72 4.50 -3.56 14.11
C ASN A 72 5.56 -2.57 13.63
N ILE A 73 6.33 -2.96 12.62
CA ILE A 73 7.22 -2.08 11.88
C ILE A 73 6.93 -2.21 10.39
N TRP A 74 7.08 -1.12 9.64
CA TRP A 74 6.72 -1.06 8.23
C TRP A 74 7.64 -0.12 7.46
N SER A 75 7.70 -0.35 6.15
CA SER A 75 8.33 0.53 5.18
C SER A 75 7.39 0.77 4.01
N THR A 76 7.45 1.96 3.43
CA THR A 76 6.61 2.36 2.30
C THR A 76 7.44 2.81 1.11
N SER A 77 6.79 2.88 -0.07
CA SER A 77 7.44 3.20 -1.34
C SER A 77 7.75 4.69 -1.54
N GLU A 78 7.29 5.57 -0.63
CA GLU A 78 7.35 7.03 -0.72
C GLU A 78 6.61 7.59 -1.95
N LYS A 79 5.50 6.93 -2.34
CA LYS A 79 4.64 7.33 -3.47
C LYS A 79 3.18 7.41 -3.04
N ASP A 80 2.39 8.22 -3.74
CA ASP A 80 0.94 8.38 -3.47
C ASP A 80 0.12 7.75 -4.59
N PHE A 81 -0.81 6.89 -4.21
CA PHE A 81 -1.72 6.19 -5.11
C PHE A 81 -3.17 6.32 -4.63
N ARG A 82 -4.11 6.35 -5.58
CA ARG A 82 -5.54 6.34 -5.26
C ARG A 82 -6.08 4.91 -5.31
N ASP A 83 -6.29 4.39 -6.51
CA ASP A 83 -6.78 3.03 -6.74
C ASP A 83 -5.62 2.17 -7.22
N VAL A 84 -5.35 1.11 -6.48
CA VAL A 84 -4.19 0.25 -6.74
C VAL A 84 -4.47 -1.20 -6.43
N ARG A 85 -3.73 -2.05 -7.13
CA ARG A 85 -3.41 -3.41 -6.73
C ARG A 85 -1.97 -3.44 -6.26
N VAL A 86 -1.74 -3.91 -5.04
CA VAL A 86 -0.42 -4.10 -4.46
C VAL A 86 -0.18 -5.58 -4.30
N GLU A 87 0.96 -6.07 -4.79
CA GLU A 87 1.36 -7.48 -4.68
C GLU A 87 2.77 -7.59 -4.12
N ALA A 88 3.06 -8.64 -3.35
CA ALA A 88 4.40 -9.03 -2.95
C ALA A 88 4.42 -10.50 -2.54
N ASP A 89 5.60 -11.10 -2.65
CA ASP A 89 5.90 -12.39 -2.07
C ASP A 89 6.46 -12.22 -0.66
N VAL A 90 6.09 -13.11 0.28
CA VAL A 90 6.56 -13.06 1.66
C VAL A 90 6.83 -14.43 2.22
N ILE A 91 7.93 -14.56 2.97
CA ILE A 91 8.27 -15.78 3.72
C ILE A 91 8.72 -15.42 5.13
N LYS A 92 8.28 -16.20 6.11
CA LYS A 92 8.86 -16.15 7.46
C LYS A 92 10.21 -16.87 7.47
N LEU A 93 11.26 -16.15 7.87
CA LEU A 93 12.60 -16.72 8.05
C LEU A 93 12.76 -17.37 9.43
N HIS A 94 12.42 -16.63 10.49
CA HIS A 94 12.56 -17.08 11.87
C HIS A 94 11.46 -16.50 12.78
N GLY A 95 11.43 -16.99 14.02
CA GLY A 95 10.53 -16.51 15.07
C GLY A 95 9.21 -17.27 15.18
N PRO A 96 8.28 -16.76 16.01
CA PRO A 96 7.00 -17.43 16.29
C PRO A 96 6.12 -17.52 15.04
N ASP A 97 5.26 -18.56 15.00
CA ASP A 97 4.28 -18.71 13.93
C ASP A 97 3.10 -17.75 14.10
N GLU A 98 2.77 -17.38 15.33
CA GLU A 98 1.84 -16.31 15.64
C GLU A 98 2.51 -14.95 15.39
N ASN A 99 2.37 -14.44 14.17
CA ASN A 99 3.03 -13.23 13.70
C ASN A 99 2.12 -12.42 12.78
N ARG A 100 2.64 -11.32 12.23
CA ARG A 100 2.01 -10.54 11.17
C ARG A 100 3.04 -10.29 10.08
N MET A 101 2.66 -10.55 8.83
CA MET A 101 3.43 -10.21 7.65
C MET A 101 2.47 -9.88 6.51
N GLY A 102 2.71 -8.79 5.79
CA GLY A 102 1.75 -8.38 4.77
C GLY A 102 1.99 -7.03 4.14
N LEU A 103 0.90 -6.48 3.60
CA LEU A 103 0.85 -5.30 2.76
C LEU A 103 0.17 -4.13 3.47
N ILE A 104 0.57 -2.93 3.08
CA ILE A 104 -0.08 -1.67 3.45
C ILE A 104 -0.57 -1.00 2.18
N CYS A 105 -1.76 -0.39 2.22
CA CYS A 105 -2.17 0.61 1.25
C CYS A 105 -2.73 1.86 1.91
N ARG A 106 -2.65 2.98 1.14
CA ARG A 106 -3.17 4.29 1.54
C ARG A 106 -2.59 4.81 2.85
N TYR A 107 -1.29 4.61 3.04
CA TYR A 107 -0.57 5.15 4.20
C TYR A 107 -0.51 6.68 4.11
N GLN A 108 -0.94 7.34 5.18
CA GLN A 108 -0.90 8.79 5.34
C GLN A 108 -0.58 9.14 6.80
N GLY A 109 0.60 9.73 7.05
CA GLY A 109 0.93 10.31 8.36
C GLY A 109 0.88 9.35 9.56
N GLY A 110 0.97 8.06 9.32
CA GLY A 110 0.89 7.02 10.34
C GLY A 110 -0.41 6.22 10.33
N ASP A 111 -1.43 6.67 9.62
CA ASP A 111 -2.71 5.96 9.43
C ASP A 111 -2.68 5.18 8.11
N TYR A 112 -3.24 3.97 8.05
CA TYR A 112 -3.18 3.10 6.87
C TYR A 112 -4.17 1.93 6.94
N TYR A 113 -4.45 1.31 5.77
CA TYR A 113 -5.02 -0.03 5.70
C TYR A 113 -3.92 -1.08 5.66
N PHE A 114 -4.17 -2.22 6.31
CA PHE A 114 -3.25 -3.37 6.30
C PHE A 114 -3.97 -4.67 5.93
N PHE A 115 -3.22 -5.55 5.27
CA PHE A 115 -3.63 -6.86 4.81
C PHE A 115 -2.54 -7.83 5.26
N VAL A 116 -2.79 -8.58 6.31
CA VAL A 116 -1.76 -9.41 6.93
C VAL A 116 -2.18 -10.86 7.05
N ILE A 117 -1.19 -11.72 6.92
CA ILE A 117 -1.26 -13.13 7.27
C ILE A 117 -0.38 -13.41 8.48
N SER A 118 -0.61 -14.56 9.09
CA SER A 118 0.21 -15.14 10.15
C SER A 118 0.64 -16.55 9.72
N ASN A 119 1.86 -16.96 10.07
CA ASN A 119 2.40 -18.25 9.64
C ASN A 119 1.65 -19.46 10.25
N ASP A 120 0.88 -19.25 11.31
CA ASP A 120 -0.04 -20.23 11.90
C ASP A 120 -1.38 -20.37 11.16
N GLY A 121 -1.54 -19.68 10.01
CA GLY A 121 -2.66 -19.90 9.09
C GLY A 121 -3.82 -18.93 9.20
N TYR A 122 -3.64 -17.75 9.81
CA TYR A 122 -4.68 -16.75 9.96
C TYR A 122 -4.42 -15.51 9.09
N TYR A 123 -5.50 -14.80 8.74
CA TYR A 123 -5.43 -13.54 7.98
C TYR A 123 -6.41 -12.51 8.50
N VAL A 124 -6.19 -11.24 8.15
CA VAL A 124 -7.12 -10.14 8.46
C VAL A 124 -6.91 -8.95 7.53
N ILE A 125 -8.00 -8.21 7.23
CA ILE A 125 -7.98 -6.83 6.76
C ILE A 125 -8.25 -5.92 7.96
N GLY A 126 -7.52 -4.83 8.08
CA GLY A 126 -7.75 -3.84 9.11
C GLY A 126 -7.24 -2.46 8.73
N LYS A 127 -7.43 -1.52 9.65
CA LYS A 127 -6.83 -0.19 9.57
C LYS A 127 -6.16 0.19 10.89
N PHE A 128 -5.14 1.00 10.76
CA PHE A 128 -4.54 1.72 11.88
C PHE A 128 -4.91 3.18 11.72
N ILE A 129 -5.55 3.77 12.74
CA ILE A 129 -6.02 5.15 12.72
C ILE A 129 -5.90 5.77 14.11
N GLY A 130 -5.22 6.90 14.22
CA GLY A 130 -5.08 7.64 15.48
C GLY A 130 -4.47 6.81 16.61
N GLY A 131 -3.57 5.86 16.31
CA GLY A 131 -2.95 4.98 17.30
C GLY A 131 -3.75 3.72 17.65
N LEU A 132 -4.89 3.48 16.98
CA LEU A 132 -5.77 2.34 17.22
C LEU A 132 -5.77 1.38 16.04
N THR A 133 -5.75 0.08 16.33
CA THR A 133 -5.97 -0.98 15.35
C THR A 133 -7.45 -1.36 15.34
N LEU A 134 -8.08 -1.30 14.16
CA LEU A 134 -9.46 -1.70 13.93
C LEU A 134 -9.50 -2.76 12.82
N LEU A 135 -10.17 -3.88 13.08
CA LEU A 135 -10.38 -4.93 12.06
C LEU A 135 -11.57 -4.56 11.19
N LEU A 136 -11.52 -4.89 9.90
CA LEU A 136 -12.54 -4.55 8.92
C LEU A 136 -13.23 -5.81 8.39
N GLY A 137 -14.57 -5.80 8.41
CA GLY A 137 -15.39 -6.91 7.92
C GLY A 137 -15.41 -8.14 8.84
N GLN A 138 -14.63 -8.16 9.93
CA GLN A 138 -14.51 -9.29 10.85
C GLN A 138 -14.06 -8.81 12.24
N SER A 139 -14.38 -9.56 13.30
CA SER A 139 -14.05 -9.21 14.69
C SER A 139 -12.70 -9.78 15.17
N GLU A 140 -12.15 -10.76 14.46
CA GLU A 140 -10.90 -11.45 14.77
C GLU A 140 -10.23 -11.94 13.48
N MET A 141 -8.97 -12.36 13.55
CA MET A 141 -8.29 -13.02 12.44
C MET A 141 -9.00 -14.32 12.08
N GLN A 142 -9.11 -14.60 10.78
CA GLN A 142 -9.79 -15.78 10.25
C GLN A 142 -8.78 -16.80 9.71
N ALA A 143 -9.06 -18.09 9.91
CA ALA A 143 -8.24 -19.16 9.36
C ALA A 143 -8.45 -19.32 7.84
N SER A 144 -7.37 -19.62 7.11
CA SER A 144 -7.44 -19.90 5.67
C SER A 144 -6.44 -20.99 5.26
N ASN A 145 -6.92 -21.99 4.53
CA ASN A 145 -6.07 -22.99 3.89
C ASN A 145 -5.30 -22.46 2.67
N ALA A 146 -5.55 -21.21 2.25
CA ALA A 146 -4.77 -20.57 1.22
C ALA A 146 -3.36 -20.20 1.70
N ILE A 147 -3.17 -20.05 3.02
CA ILE A 147 -1.86 -19.76 3.61
C ILE A 147 -1.02 -21.04 3.65
N GLN A 148 0.19 -20.96 3.14
CA GLN A 148 1.17 -22.05 3.12
C GLN A 148 2.24 -21.78 4.16
N ALA A 149 2.08 -22.36 5.35
CA ALA A 149 3.01 -22.17 6.47
C ALA A 149 4.43 -22.65 6.10
N GLY A 150 5.44 -21.84 6.45
CA GLY A 150 6.84 -22.17 6.25
C GLY A 150 7.34 -22.13 4.81
N THR A 151 6.54 -21.61 3.88
CA THR A 151 6.92 -21.36 2.49
C THR A 151 6.59 -19.93 2.06
N MET A 152 7.04 -19.57 0.85
CA MET A 152 6.67 -18.29 0.23
C MET A 152 5.15 -18.23 0.00
N ASN A 153 4.53 -17.13 0.39
CA ASN A 153 3.14 -16.81 0.07
C ASN A 153 3.09 -15.56 -0.80
N HIS A 154 2.31 -15.62 -1.87
CA HIS A 154 2.00 -14.47 -2.70
C HIS A 154 0.80 -13.73 -2.13
N LEU A 155 0.97 -12.46 -1.77
CA LEU A 155 -0.07 -11.60 -1.24
C LEU A 155 -0.48 -10.56 -2.27
N ARG A 156 -1.79 -10.27 -2.35
CA ARG A 156 -2.33 -9.19 -3.15
C ARG A 156 -3.41 -8.45 -2.36
N ALA A 157 -3.31 -7.13 -2.35
CA ALA A 157 -4.30 -6.21 -1.83
C ALA A 157 -4.83 -5.31 -2.96
N ASP A 158 -6.13 -5.34 -3.21
CA ASP A 158 -6.80 -4.39 -4.10
C ASP A 158 -7.47 -3.30 -3.23
N CYS A 159 -7.05 -2.03 -3.41
CA CYS A 159 -7.61 -0.86 -2.75
C CYS A 159 -8.26 0.02 -3.82
N ILE A 160 -9.57 -0.17 -4.08
CA ILE A 160 -10.30 0.44 -5.21
C ILE A 160 -11.55 1.15 -4.68
N GLY A 161 -11.62 2.48 -4.85
CA GLY A 161 -12.67 3.27 -4.23
C GLY A 161 -12.66 3.09 -2.71
N ASP A 162 -13.77 2.68 -2.13
CA ASP A 162 -13.92 2.32 -0.72
C ASP A 162 -13.82 0.80 -0.46
N ARG A 163 -13.64 0.00 -1.51
CA ARG A 163 -13.53 -1.46 -1.41
C ARG A 163 -12.08 -1.90 -1.25
N LEU A 164 -11.86 -2.74 -0.26
CA LEU A 164 -10.61 -3.39 0.08
C LEU A 164 -10.77 -4.90 -0.13
N THR A 165 -9.91 -5.53 -0.93
CA THR A 165 -9.99 -6.98 -1.17
C THR A 165 -8.63 -7.62 -0.96
N PHE A 166 -8.59 -8.76 -0.26
CA PHE A 166 -7.37 -9.48 0.05
C PHE A 166 -7.33 -10.84 -0.63
N TYR A 167 -6.20 -11.13 -1.27
CA TYR A 167 -5.92 -12.41 -1.92
C TYR A 167 -4.64 -13.01 -1.33
N ILE A 168 -4.65 -14.32 -1.15
CA ILE A 168 -3.51 -15.12 -0.71
C ILE A 168 -3.34 -16.27 -1.69
N ASN A 169 -2.14 -16.38 -2.29
CA ASN A 169 -1.85 -17.40 -3.29
C ASN A 169 -2.94 -17.48 -4.37
N PHE A 170 -3.31 -16.30 -4.91
CA PHE A 170 -4.32 -16.08 -5.96
C PHE A 170 -5.78 -16.40 -5.55
N THR A 171 -6.04 -16.73 -4.28
CA THR A 171 -7.38 -16.99 -3.74
C THR A 171 -7.87 -15.74 -2.99
N GLU A 172 -9.06 -15.19 -3.37
CA GLU A 172 -9.73 -14.17 -2.58
C GLU A 172 -10.15 -14.75 -1.23
N VAL A 173 -9.69 -14.15 -0.14
CA VAL A 173 -9.97 -14.61 1.22
C VAL A 173 -10.87 -13.66 2.00
N ALA A 174 -10.85 -12.36 1.67
CA ALA A 174 -11.70 -11.37 2.32
C ALA A 174 -11.95 -10.14 1.45
N SER A 175 -13.05 -9.46 1.73
CA SER A 175 -13.28 -8.08 1.31
C SER A 175 -13.95 -7.26 2.41
N ALA A 176 -13.67 -5.95 2.44
CA ALA A 176 -14.26 -4.99 3.35
C ALA A 176 -14.56 -3.69 2.60
N THR A 177 -15.40 -2.84 3.19
CA THR A 177 -15.68 -1.48 2.68
C THR A 177 -15.38 -0.48 3.77
N ASP A 178 -14.50 0.48 3.48
CA ASP A 178 -14.13 1.54 4.41
C ASP A 178 -13.66 2.78 3.61
N PRO A 179 -14.28 3.97 3.80
CA PRO A 179 -13.98 5.17 3.01
C PRO A 179 -12.95 6.11 3.65
N ASP A 180 -12.35 5.77 4.79
CA ASP A 180 -11.57 6.73 5.59
C ASP A 180 -10.33 7.25 4.87
N PHE A 181 -9.64 6.39 4.10
CA PHE A 181 -8.43 6.78 3.37
C PHE A 181 -8.64 6.67 1.86
N PRO A 182 -8.80 7.80 1.13
CA PRO A 182 -9.07 7.79 -0.32
C PRO A 182 -7.83 7.59 -1.18
N SER A 183 -6.63 7.87 -0.66
CA SER A 183 -5.34 7.70 -1.34
C SER A 183 -4.22 7.59 -0.32
N GLY A 184 -3.01 7.34 -0.74
CA GLY A 184 -1.81 7.32 0.08
C GLY A 184 -0.76 6.33 -0.44
N ASP A 185 0.31 6.17 0.34
CA ASP A 185 1.43 5.32 -0.01
C ASP A 185 1.10 3.83 0.20
N VAL A 186 1.92 2.98 -0.36
CA VAL A 186 1.84 1.52 -0.25
C VAL A 186 3.12 0.97 0.36
N GLY A 187 3.06 -0.21 0.96
CA GLY A 187 4.25 -0.75 1.60
C GLY A 187 4.10 -2.14 2.17
N LEU A 188 5.10 -2.52 2.96
CA LEU A 188 5.27 -3.81 3.62
C LEU A 188 5.22 -3.63 5.13
N ILE A 189 4.64 -4.60 5.83
CA ILE A 189 4.50 -4.60 7.28
C ILE A 189 4.85 -5.96 7.87
N ALA A 190 5.57 -5.95 8.99
CA ALA A 190 5.72 -7.12 9.84
C ALA A 190 5.45 -6.78 11.30
N GLY A 191 5.01 -7.75 12.08
CA GLY A 191 4.68 -7.52 13.48
C GLY A 191 4.70 -8.78 14.33
N SER A 192 4.90 -8.56 15.62
CA SER A 192 4.84 -9.57 16.66
C SER A 192 3.56 -9.43 17.48
N PHE A 193 3.07 -10.56 18.01
CA PHE A 193 2.10 -10.57 19.08
C PHE A 193 2.81 -10.59 20.45
N THR A 194 2.71 -11.68 21.16
CA THR A 194 3.28 -11.79 22.52
C THR A 194 4.75 -12.14 22.53
N GLU A 195 5.22 -12.86 21.52
CA GLU A 195 6.61 -13.31 21.38
C GLU A 195 7.36 -12.43 20.36
N PRO A 196 8.56 -11.93 20.70
CA PRO A 196 9.39 -11.16 19.78
C PRO A 196 10.17 -12.05 18.83
N GLY A 197 10.93 -11.43 17.91
CA GLY A 197 11.86 -12.13 17.02
C GLY A 197 11.22 -12.59 15.71
N VAL A 198 10.09 -12.00 15.32
CA VAL A 198 9.48 -12.21 14.00
C VAL A 198 10.42 -11.69 12.93
N ASP A 199 10.84 -12.56 12.03
CA ASP A 199 11.81 -12.28 10.97
C ASP A 199 11.24 -12.74 9.64
N VAL A 200 11.02 -11.80 8.74
CA VAL A 200 10.36 -12.04 7.45
C VAL A 200 11.16 -11.43 6.30
N LEU A 201 11.07 -12.04 5.13
CA LEU A 201 11.64 -11.54 3.88
C LEU A 201 10.50 -11.32 2.88
N PHE A 202 10.52 -10.17 2.24
CA PHE A 202 9.65 -9.80 1.14
C PHE A 202 10.43 -9.71 -0.16
N ASP A 203 9.76 -10.03 -1.26
CA ASP A 203 10.31 -9.92 -2.60
C ASP A 203 9.19 -9.60 -3.61
N ASN A 204 9.56 -9.29 -4.87
CA ASN A 204 8.63 -9.10 -5.99
C ASN A 204 7.51 -8.09 -5.69
N PHE A 205 7.85 -6.97 -5.03
CA PHE A 205 6.85 -5.93 -4.72
C PHE A 205 6.44 -5.20 -6.00
N VAL A 206 5.15 -5.18 -6.29
CA VAL A 206 4.61 -4.52 -7.48
C VAL A 206 3.32 -3.77 -7.17
N VAL A 207 3.15 -2.62 -7.82
CA VAL A 207 1.92 -1.81 -7.78
C VAL A 207 1.38 -1.69 -9.19
N LEU A 208 0.15 -2.12 -9.37
CA LEU A 208 -0.52 -2.15 -10.66
C LEU A 208 -1.77 -1.27 -10.64
N GLN A 209 -2.13 -0.76 -11.80
CA GLN A 209 -3.47 -0.22 -12.03
C GLN A 209 -4.48 -1.38 -11.94
N PRO A 210 -5.54 -1.27 -11.09
CA PRO A 210 -6.54 -2.32 -10.96
C PRO A 210 -7.42 -2.49 -12.19
#